data_833e385674a0dc72b5deaa19b3612b5d
#
_entry.id   833e385674a0dc72b5deaa19b3612b5d
#
_cell.length_a   1.000
_cell.length_b   1.000
_cell.length_c   1.000
_cell.angle_alpha   90.00
_cell.angle_beta   90.00
_cell.angle_gamma   90.00
#
_symmetry.space_group_name_H-M   'P 1'
#
loop_
_entity.id
_entity.type
_entity.pdbx_description
1 polymer ?
#
loop_
_entity_poly.entity_id
_entity_poly.type
_entity_poly.pdbx_seq_one_letter_code
_entity_poly.pdbx_strand_id
1 'polypeptide(L)'
;MYPYQNPDLSTEERISDLMSRMTLEEKILQTDQYYSGDFTTQDENGKVTAVDMQRFDALMQHNSVGSVQLRGMTAAQANVVQRYAIENTRLGIPYLFSEEALHGLMTNNATSFPQQIGLAASFEPELGREMGHAIAAESRACGIHETYSPVMDLIRDPRYGRAEESYGEDTYLCAEFARETVLGMQGTDLTTPDTVAAEPKHYVGYGNPVGGLNCAPCTMGRHDVFSDCLPVFEAAFADGKACDAMCSYNSIDSIPVSMDHELLTDVLRGQFGMPGFVRSDLTAVSRLYDWHFIAETPEEAIRLGLEAGVDLQLYDFPHDVWQKAIAHLIESGSMKMSVLDTACRRVLRMKFALGLFENPYTDEKRADKILRCPEHLTTAEKIAEKSIVLLKNDGLLPIRKDLRSVAVIGPAADTVSYGDYTETRGRK
;
A
#
# COMPACT_ATOMS: atom_id res chain seq x y z
N MET A 1 13.60 21.51 -22.94
CA MET A 1 12.53 20.61 -22.46
C MET A 1 12.71 19.28 -23.21
N TYR A 2 12.85 18.20 -22.49
CA TYR A 2 12.89 16.84 -23.10
C TYR A 2 11.49 16.36 -23.42
N PRO A 3 11.29 15.40 -24.36
CA PRO A 3 9.96 14.86 -24.66
C PRO A 3 9.21 14.33 -23.44
N TYR A 4 9.87 13.63 -22.50
CA TYR A 4 9.18 13.15 -21.28
C TYR A 4 8.59 14.26 -20.39
N GLN A 5 9.07 15.49 -20.53
CA GLN A 5 8.59 16.66 -19.79
C GLN A 5 7.43 17.38 -20.51
N ASN A 6 7.06 16.93 -21.70
CA ASN A 6 5.98 17.54 -22.48
C ASN A 6 4.65 16.85 -22.14
N PRO A 7 3.69 17.55 -21.47
CA PRO A 7 2.40 16.96 -21.10
C PRO A 7 1.46 16.67 -22.28
N ASP A 8 1.76 17.23 -23.47
CA ASP A 8 0.97 16.98 -24.67
C ASP A 8 1.24 15.61 -25.32
N LEU A 9 2.33 14.94 -24.92
CA LEU A 9 2.65 13.59 -25.38
C LEU A 9 1.95 12.54 -24.52
N SER A 10 1.69 11.38 -25.13
CA SER A 10 1.12 10.24 -24.38
C SER A 10 2.08 9.75 -23.28
N THR A 11 1.52 9.20 -22.24
CA THR A 11 2.31 8.61 -21.13
C THR A 11 3.36 7.61 -21.64
N GLU A 12 3.02 6.77 -22.60
CA GLU A 12 3.94 5.76 -23.14
C GLU A 12 5.09 6.37 -23.95
N GLU A 13 4.85 7.44 -24.71
CA GLU A 13 5.90 8.19 -25.41
C GLU A 13 6.83 8.86 -24.40
N ARG A 14 6.29 9.46 -23.36
CA ARG A 14 7.05 10.09 -22.26
C ARG A 14 7.91 9.08 -21.51
N ILE A 15 7.36 7.94 -21.12
CA ILE A 15 8.11 6.87 -20.46
C ILE A 15 9.22 6.36 -21.36
N SER A 16 8.94 6.15 -22.65
CA SER A 16 9.94 5.61 -23.60
C SER A 16 11.10 6.59 -23.81
N ASP A 17 10.85 7.88 -23.90
CA ASP A 17 11.89 8.91 -23.97
C ASP A 17 12.71 8.95 -22.67
N LEU A 18 12.04 8.97 -21.49
CA LEU A 18 12.70 9.01 -20.19
C LEU A 18 13.63 7.79 -20.02
N MET A 19 13.12 6.58 -20.25
CA MET A 19 13.89 5.35 -20.12
C MET A 19 15.07 5.27 -21.07
N SER A 20 14.98 5.86 -22.27
CA SER A 20 16.11 5.93 -23.21
C SER A 20 17.27 6.80 -22.71
N ARG A 21 17.02 7.66 -21.73
CA ARG A 21 18.01 8.56 -21.12
C ARG A 21 18.58 8.03 -19.81
N MET A 22 17.90 7.07 -19.18
CA MET A 22 18.30 6.51 -17.88
C MET A 22 19.51 5.60 -18.03
N THR A 23 20.42 5.69 -17.08
CA THR A 23 21.52 4.72 -16.89
C THR A 23 20.98 3.42 -16.30
N LEU A 24 21.80 2.37 -16.28
CA LEU A 24 21.46 1.11 -15.59
C LEU A 24 21.15 1.36 -14.10
N GLU A 25 22.01 2.13 -13.42
CA GLU A 25 21.84 2.48 -12.02
C GLU A 25 20.51 3.22 -11.77
N GLU A 26 20.19 4.23 -12.57
CA GLU A 26 18.93 4.97 -12.43
C GLU A 26 17.68 4.08 -12.63
N LYS A 27 17.75 3.08 -13.50
CA LYS A 27 16.67 2.09 -13.69
C LYS A 27 16.53 1.16 -12.49
N ILE A 28 17.67 0.70 -11.94
CA ILE A 28 17.67 -0.15 -10.73
C ILE A 28 17.06 0.61 -9.56
N LEU A 29 17.43 1.87 -9.36
CA LEU A 29 16.91 2.71 -8.29
C LEU A 29 15.37 2.93 -8.37
N GLN A 30 14.77 2.85 -9.56
CA GLN A 30 13.31 2.89 -9.67
C GLN A 30 12.62 1.61 -9.16
N THR A 31 13.36 0.53 -8.92
CA THR A 31 12.86 -0.71 -8.31
C THR A 31 13.12 -0.80 -6.81
N ASP A 32 13.58 0.29 -6.20
CA ASP A 32 13.96 0.35 -4.78
C ASP A 32 13.09 1.35 -4.00
N GLN A 33 12.80 1.02 -2.75
CA GLN A 33 12.04 1.87 -1.83
C GLN A 33 12.87 2.25 -0.62
N TYR A 34 12.74 3.52 -0.20
CA TYR A 34 13.43 4.09 0.94
C TYR A 34 12.46 4.46 2.06
N TYR A 35 12.98 4.51 3.29
CA TYR A 35 12.19 4.80 4.49
C TYR A 35 12.57 6.16 5.09
N SER A 36 11.57 6.99 5.37
CA SER A 36 11.82 8.32 5.94
C SER A 36 12.49 8.29 7.31
N GLY A 37 12.36 7.19 8.06
CA GLY A 37 13.03 7.02 9.34
C GLY A 37 14.56 7.09 9.26
N ASP A 38 15.14 6.77 8.09
CA ASP A 38 16.60 6.78 7.88
C ASP A 38 17.19 8.17 7.77
N PHE A 39 16.35 9.18 7.44
CA PHE A 39 16.78 10.55 7.21
C PHE A 39 15.94 11.60 7.96
N THR A 40 15.13 11.21 8.91
CA THR A 40 14.38 12.14 9.76
C THR A 40 14.87 12.11 11.20
N THR A 41 14.64 13.21 11.92
CA THR A 41 14.83 13.30 13.36
C THR A 41 13.49 13.24 14.06
N GLN A 42 13.45 12.64 15.25
CA GLN A 42 12.24 12.46 16.04
C GLN A 42 12.44 13.03 17.45
N ASP A 43 11.36 13.48 18.07
CA ASP A 43 11.33 13.83 19.49
C ASP A 43 11.24 12.60 20.40
N GLU A 44 11.20 12.81 21.72
CA GLU A 44 11.09 11.75 22.73
C GLU A 44 9.82 10.90 22.62
N ASN A 45 8.78 11.41 21.93
CA ASN A 45 7.52 10.73 21.67
C ASN A 45 7.49 10.05 20.29
N GLY A 46 8.60 10.08 19.54
CA GLY A 46 8.71 9.50 18.21
C GLY A 46 8.03 10.31 17.10
N LYS A 47 7.65 11.57 17.36
CA LYS A 47 7.12 12.48 16.34
C LYS A 47 8.26 13.02 15.48
N VAL A 48 8.11 12.95 14.16
CA VAL A 48 9.08 13.53 13.22
C VAL A 48 9.15 15.05 13.40
N THR A 49 10.35 15.56 13.63
CA THR A 49 10.61 16.99 13.89
C THR A 49 11.24 17.70 12.71
N ALA A 50 12.16 17.02 12.00
CA ALA A 50 12.82 17.60 10.84
C ALA A 50 13.32 16.51 9.85
N VAL A 51 13.58 16.93 8.62
CA VAL A 51 14.37 16.17 7.63
C VAL A 51 15.85 16.50 7.88
N ASP A 52 16.67 15.49 8.12
CA ASP A 52 18.12 15.61 8.17
C ASP A 52 18.67 15.58 6.74
N MET A 53 18.82 16.75 6.14
CA MET A 53 19.26 16.89 4.75
C MET A 53 20.67 16.36 4.50
N GLN A 54 21.53 16.28 5.52
CA GLN A 54 22.87 15.71 5.35
C GLN A 54 22.78 14.18 5.22
N ARG A 55 21.97 13.51 6.06
CA ARG A 55 21.71 12.07 5.94
C ARG A 55 20.98 11.76 4.65
N PHE A 56 20.00 12.58 4.30
CA PHE A 56 19.21 12.40 3.08
C PHE A 56 20.07 12.48 1.83
N ASP A 57 20.93 13.50 1.71
CA ASP A 57 21.84 13.66 0.58
C ASP A 57 22.87 12.50 0.50
N ALA A 58 23.42 12.09 1.65
CA ALA A 58 24.32 10.95 1.72
C ALA A 58 23.65 9.63 1.29
N LEU A 59 22.35 9.48 1.58
CA LEU A 59 21.58 8.30 1.20
C LEU A 59 21.19 8.30 -0.28
N MET A 60 20.70 9.44 -0.80
CA MET A 60 20.21 9.56 -2.18
C MET A 60 21.32 9.77 -3.22
N GLN A 61 22.46 10.35 -2.83
CA GLN A 61 23.61 10.57 -3.71
C GLN A 61 23.24 11.20 -5.06
N HIS A 62 22.38 12.22 -5.04
CA HIS A 62 21.82 12.89 -6.23
C HIS A 62 21.02 11.98 -7.17
N ASN A 63 20.44 10.92 -6.66
CA ASN A 63 19.59 10.01 -7.42
C ASN A 63 18.11 10.13 -7.03
N SER A 64 17.24 9.72 -7.95
CA SER A 64 15.82 9.47 -7.68
C SER A 64 15.53 7.98 -7.58
N VAL A 65 14.69 7.61 -6.61
CA VAL A 65 14.29 6.22 -6.34
C VAL A 65 12.84 5.97 -6.71
N GLY A 66 12.42 4.71 -6.73
CA GLY A 66 11.07 4.31 -7.09
C GLY A 66 10.04 4.89 -6.14
N SER A 67 10.18 4.60 -4.85
CA SER A 67 9.26 5.05 -3.81
C SER A 67 9.98 5.46 -2.53
N VAL A 68 9.31 6.31 -1.72
CA VAL A 68 9.74 6.67 -0.36
C VAL A 68 8.53 6.58 0.57
N GLN A 69 8.61 5.77 1.60
CA GLN A 69 7.59 5.71 2.64
C GLN A 69 7.75 6.89 3.61
N LEU A 70 6.69 7.70 3.77
CA LEU A 70 6.71 8.94 4.56
C LEU A 70 6.11 8.77 5.96
N ARG A 71 6.69 7.92 6.80
CA ARG A 71 6.18 7.70 8.15
C ARG A 71 6.20 8.95 9.01
N GLY A 72 5.01 9.50 9.30
CA GLY A 72 4.84 10.62 10.23
C GLY A 72 5.35 11.98 9.77
N MET A 73 5.72 12.12 8.49
CA MET A 73 6.14 13.40 7.92
C MET A 73 4.95 14.32 7.62
N THR A 74 5.20 15.63 7.69
CA THR A 74 4.24 16.66 7.26
C THR A 74 4.35 16.92 5.76
N ALA A 75 3.32 17.54 5.16
CA ALA A 75 3.34 17.99 3.77
C ALA A 75 4.54 18.90 3.44
N ALA A 76 4.91 19.81 4.35
CA ALA A 76 6.08 20.67 4.19
C ALA A 76 7.38 19.86 4.11
N GLN A 77 7.53 18.84 4.97
CA GLN A 77 8.69 17.96 4.95
C GLN A 77 8.73 17.09 3.70
N ALA A 78 7.57 16.58 3.27
CA ALA A 78 7.42 15.85 2.00
C ALA A 78 7.85 16.73 0.80
N ASN A 79 7.43 18.00 0.76
CA ASN A 79 7.83 18.93 -0.28
C ASN A 79 9.36 19.21 -0.29
N VAL A 80 10.02 19.25 0.87
CA VAL A 80 11.49 19.38 0.94
C VAL A 80 12.16 18.19 0.27
N VAL A 81 11.71 16.97 0.58
CA VAL A 81 12.21 15.72 -0.01
C VAL A 81 11.93 15.69 -1.52
N GLN A 82 10.71 16.03 -1.93
CA GLN A 82 10.33 16.03 -3.35
C GLN A 82 11.13 17.06 -4.16
N ARG A 83 11.40 18.23 -3.59
CA ARG A 83 12.21 19.25 -4.24
C ARG A 83 13.61 18.74 -4.57
N TYR A 84 14.19 17.95 -3.68
CA TYR A 84 15.49 17.33 -3.95
C TYR A 84 15.44 16.44 -5.20
N ALA A 85 14.42 15.60 -5.38
CA ALA A 85 14.27 14.78 -6.58
C ALA A 85 14.24 15.62 -7.86
N ILE A 86 13.53 16.74 -7.84
CA ILE A 86 13.32 17.60 -9.01
C ILE A 86 14.56 18.44 -9.33
N GLU A 87 15.18 19.02 -8.30
CA GLU A 87 16.22 20.04 -8.49
C GLU A 87 17.65 19.51 -8.36
N ASN A 88 17.86 18.39 -7.66
CA ASN A 88 19.19 17.87 -7.35
C ASN A 88 19.53 16.56 -8.06
N THR A 89 18.62 15.99 -8.88
CA THR A 89 18.89 14.79 -9.66
C THR A 89 18.97 15.09 -11.16
N ARG A 90 19.66 14.23 -11.90
CA ARG A 90 19.98 14.47 -13.33
C ARG A 90 18.72 14.54 -14.22
N LEU A 91 17.72 13.73 -13.93
CA LEU A 91 16.49 13.63 -14.74
C LEU A 91 15.26 14.26 -14.08
N GLY A 92 15.37 14.70 -12.84
CA GLY A 92 14.26 15.32 -12.11
C GLY A 92 13.05 14.39 -11.97
N ILE A 93 13.27 13.08 -11.80
CA ILE A 93 12.18 12.10 -11.65
C ILE A 93 11.62 12.25 -10.23
N PRO A 94 10.31 12.57 -10.05
CA PRO A 94 9.72 12.72 -8.74
C PRO A 94 9.72 11.41 -7.95
N TYR A 95 9.80 11.49 -6.61
CA TYR A 95 9.54 10.34 -5.76
C TYR A 95 8.05 10.01 -5.73
N LEU A 96 7.72 8.72 -5.69
CA LEU A 96 6.40 8.24 -5.32
C LEU A 96 6.36 8.13 -3.79
N PHE A 97 5.50 8.88 -3.11
CA PHE A 97 5.34 8.82 -1.67
C PHE A 97 4.21 7.88 -1.29
N SER A 98 4.50 6.95 -0.38
CA SER A 98 3.58 5.92 0.04
C SER A 98 3.49 5.81 1.57
N GLU A 99 2.36 5.30 2.09
CA GLU A 99 2.19 5.02 3.50
C GLU A 99 1.04 4.02 3.74
N GLU A 100 1.01 3.44 4.94
CA GLU A 100 -0.07 2.61 5.42
C GLU A 100 -1.33 3.42 5.69
N ALA A 101 -2.47 2.91 5.23
CA ALA A 101 -3.76 3.58 5.43
C ALA A 101 -4.95 2.61 5.42
N LEU A 102 -4.88 1.50 6.15
CA LEU A 102 -5.88 0.45 6.12
C LEU A 102 -7.27 0.96 6.54
N HIS A 103 -7.36 1.54 7.73
CA HIS A 103 -8.58 2.11 8.29
C HIS A 103 -8.37 3.56 8.78
N GLY A 104 -7.57 4.30 8.04
CA GLY A 104 -7.13 5.67 8.26
C GLY A 104 -5.65 5.81 8.01
N LEU A 105 -5.22 6.96 7.53
CA LEU A 105 -3.80 7.23 7.27
C LEU A 105 -2.98 7.08 8.56
N MET A 106 -1.90 6.31 8.50
CA MET A 106 -1.03 6.05 9.64
C MET A 106 -0.11 7.24 9.93
N THR A 107 -0.72 8.35 10.31
CA THR A 107 -0.04 9.58 10.72
C THR A 107 -0.72 10.23 11.93
N ASN A 108 -0.01 11.17 12.56
CA ASN A 108 -0.57 11.92 13.68
C ASN A 108 -1.79 12.75 13.25
N ASN A 109 -2.85 12.69 14.03
CA ASN A 109 -4.09 13.44 13.82
C ASN A 109 -4.91 13.08 12.57
N ALA A 110 -4.65 11.97 11.90
CA ALA A 110 -5.57 11.45 10.88
C ALA A 110 -6.84 10.86 11.52
N THR A 111 -7.89 10.73 10.74
CA THR A 111 -9.12 10.02 11.17
C THR A 111 -8.81 8.52 11.26
N SER A 112 -9.18 7.89 12.40
CA SER A 112 -9.26 6.44 12.51
C SER A 112 -10.69 6.00 12.33
N PHE A 113 -10.90 5.10 11.40
CA PHE A 113 -12.17 4.40 11.21
C PHE A 113 -12.15 3.06 11.95
N PRO A 114 -13.30 2.40 12.15
CA PRO A 114 -13.31 1.00 12.56
C PRO A 114 -12.45 0.13 11.61
N GLN A 115 -11.89 -0.95 12.15
CA GLN A 115 -11.18 -1.95 11.34
C GLN A 115 -12.11 -2.52 10.27
N GLN A 116 -11.53 -3.05 9.16
CA GLN A 116 -12.31 -3.55 8.03
C GLN A 116 -13.32 -4.65 8.42
N ILE A 117 -12.99 -5.52 9.37
CA ILE A 117 -13.94 -6.53 9.87
C ILE A 117 -15.17 -5.87 10.52
N GLY A 118 -15.00 -4.75 11.22
CA GLY A 118 -16.09 -3.94 11.77
C GLY A 118 -16.89 -3.25 10.66
N LEU A 119 -16.21 -2.64 9.68
CA LEU A 119 -16.86 -2.04 8.52
C LEU A 119 -17.70 -3.08 7.77
N ALA A 120 -17.17 -4.27 7.52
CA ALA A 120 -17.87 -5.34 6.81
C ALA A 120 -19.10 -5.87 7.56
N ALA A 121 -19.08 -5.83 8.89
CA ALA A 121 -20.24 -6.18 9.73
C ALA A 121 -21.46 -5.27 9.50
N SER A 122 -21.29 -4.12 8.85
CA SER A 122 -22.40 -3.24 8.43
C SER A 122 -23.22 -3.83 7.28
N PHE A 123 -22.63 -4.68 6.44
CA PHE A 123 -23.19 -5.15 5.16
C PHE A 123 -23.55 -4.02 4.18
N GLU A 124 -22.90 -2.86 4.30
CA GLU A 124 -23.10 -1.67 3.46
C GLU A 124 -21.79 -1.31 2.74
N PRO A 125 -21.46 -1.92 1.58
CA PRO A 125 -20.18 -1.68 0.87
C PRO A 125 -19.92 -0.21 0.50
N GLU A 126 -20.97 0.59 0.32
CA GLU A 126 -20.88 2.03 0.03
C GLU A 126 -20.14 2.80 1.15
N LEU A 127 -20.19 2.31 2.40
CA LEU A 127 -19.41 2.87 3.50
C LEU A 127 -17.90 2.68 3.28
N GLY A 128 -17.50 1.61 2.57
CA GLY A 128 -16.12 1.42 2.11
C GLY A 128 -15.69 2.54 1.16
N ARG A 129 -16.57 2.98 0.25
CA ARG A 129 -16.30 4.11 -0.65
C ARG A 129 -16.17 5.42 0.12
N GLU A 130 -17.07 5.70 1.07
CA GLU A 130 -17.01 6.90 1.91
C GLU A 130 -15.69 6.93 2.72
N MET A 131 -15.31 5.80 3.33
CA MET A 131 -14.06 5.65 4.08
C MET A 131 -12.84 5.83 3.15
N GLY A 132 -12.82 5.14 2.01
CA GLY A 132 -11.73 5.23 1.03
C GLY A 132 -11.49 6.66 0.55
N HIS A 133 -12.56 7.41 0.26
CA HIS A 133 -12.46 8.82 -0.11
C HIS A 133 -11.86 9.70 1.00
N ALA A 134 -12.31 9.50 2.24
CA ALA A 134 -11.76 10.24 3.39
C ALA A 134 -10.26 9.93 3.60
N ILE A 135 -9.88 8.66 3.52
CA ILE A 135 -8.48 8.22 3.60
C ILE A 135 -7.64 8.88 2.48
N ALA A 136 -8.12 8.87 1.25
CA ALA A 136 -7.42 9.46 0.12
C ALA A 136 -7.22 10.97 0.28
N ALA A 137 -8.26 11.69 0.68
CA ALA A 137 -8.19 13.14 0.90
C ALA A 137 -7.17 13.49 2.01
N GLU A 138 -7.16 12.75 3.14
CA GLU A 138 -6.20 12.95 4.22
C GLU A 138 -4.77 12.58 3.78
N SER A 139 -4.60 11.50 3.03
CA SER A 139 -3.31 11.04 2.52
C SER A 139 -2.70 12.07 1.55
N ARG A 140 -3.45 12.53 0.56
CA ARG A 140 -2.97 13.58 -0.38
C ARG A 140 -2.68 14.89 0.32
N ALA A 141 -3.45 15.26 1.34
CA ALA A 141 -3.19 16.46 2.14
C ALA A 141 -1.85 16.38 2.91
N CYS A 142 -1.38 15.16 3.24
CA CYS A 142 -0.07 14.91 3.84
C CYS A 142 1.06 14.71 2.82
N GLY A 143 0.76 14.72 1.51
CA GLY A 143 1.74 14.51 0.45
C GLY A 143 1.91 13.05 0.03
N ILE A 144 1.05 12.13 0.52
CA ILE A 144 1.06 10.73 0.14
C ILE A 144 0.35 10.57 -1.21
N HIS A 145 0.93 9.80 -2.11
CA HIS A 145 0.44 9.55 -3.47
C HIS A 145 -0.20 8.17 -3.62
N GLU A 146 0.21 7.21 -2.79
CA GLU A 146 -0.19 5.82 -2.80
C GLU A 146 -0.36 5.31 -1.38
N THR A 147 -1.33 4.43 -1.17
CA THR A 147 -1.56 3.79 0.14
C THR A 147 -1.57 2.27 0.00
N TYR A 148 -0.92 1.58 0.98
CA TYR A 148 -0.88 0.11 1.04
C TYR A 148 -2.21 -0.45 1.53
N SER A 149 -3.26 -0.22 0.77
CA SER A 149 -4.64 -0.56 1.10
C SER A 149 -5.54 -0.60 -0.13
N PRO A 150 -6.69 -1.30 -0.05
CA PRO A 150 -7.24 -2.02 1.10
C PRO A 150 -6.60 -3.39 1.35
N VAL A 151 -6.75 -3.92 2.58
CA VAL A 151 -6.48 -5.32 2.90
C VAL A 151 -7.72 -6.15 2.53
N MET A 152 -7.55 -7.10 1.62
CA MET A 152 -8.67 -7.88 1.04
C MET A 152 -8.47 -9.38 1.19
N ASP A 153 -7.64 -9.80 2.15
CA ASP A 153 -7.42 -11.20 2.44
C ASP A 153 -8.74 -11.87 2.84
N LEU A 154 -9.08 -12.98 2.19
CA LEU A 154 -10.22 -13.78 2.56
C LEU A 154 -9.85 -14.62 3.78
N ILE A 155 -10.46 -14.35 4.95
CA ILE A 155 -10.11 -14.96 6.22
C ILE A 155 -11.09 -16.09 6.54
N ARG A 156 -10.64 -17.34 6.49
CA ARG A 156 -11.44 -18.52 6.90
C ARG A 156 -10.87 -19.24 8.13
N ASP A 157 -9.68 -18.86 8.57
CA ASP A 157 -9.10 -19.35 9.82
C ASP A 157 -9.12 -18.25 10.90
N PRO A 158 -10.02 -18.35 11.91
CA PRO A 158 -10.14 -17.31 12.96
C PRO A 158 -8.91 -17.24 13.88
N ARG A 159 -7.96 -18.16 13.77
CA ARG A 159 -6.70 -18.10 14.51
C ARG A 159 -5.70 -17.13 13.87
N TYR A 160 -5.93 -16.71 12.62
CA TYR A 160 -5.06 -15.77 11.94
C TYR A 160 -5.09 -14.40 12.62
N GLY A 161 -3.93 -13.95 13.12
CA GLY A 161 -3.84 -12.76 13.95
C GLY A 161 -4.16 -11.44 13.25
N ARG A 162 -4.21 -11.43 11.90
CA ARG A 162 -4.53 -10.24 11.09
C ARG A 162 -5.99 -10.25 10.57
N ALA A 163 -6.86 -11.07 11.16
CA ALA A 163 -8.26 -11.17 10.73
C ALA A 163 -9.02 -9.84 10.83
N GLU A 164 -8.67 -8.96 11.78
CA GLU A 164 -9.30 -7.64 11.95
C GLU A 164 -9.08 -6.70 10.77
N GLU A 165 -8.00 -6.89 10.01
CA GLU A 165 -7.61 -6.03 8.89
C GLU A 165 -8.44 -6.28 7.62
N SER A 166 -9.18 -7.40 7.53
CA SER A 166 -9.91 -7.81 6.33
C SER A 166 -11.42 -7.69 6.47
N TYR A 167 -12.13 -7.81 5.34
CA TYR A 167 -13.60 -7.76 5.28
C TYR A 167 -14.28 -9.09 5.70
N GLY A 168 -13.52 -10.15 6.04
CA GLY A 168 -14.05 -11.40 6.59
C GLY A 168 -13.87 -12.62 5.69
N GLU A 169 -14.87 -13.54 5.75
CA GLU A 169 -14.76 -14.88 5.17
C GLU A 169 -15.58 -15.10 3.89
N ASP A 170 -16.51 -14.21 3.57
CA ASP A 170 -17.39 -14.31 2.43
C ASP A 170 -16.77 -13.64 1.20
N THR A 171 -16.55 -14.42 0.14
CA THR A 171 -15.90 -13.96 -1.09
C THR A 171 -16.66 -12.80 -1.74
N TYR A 172 -17.99 -12.87 -1.82
CA TYR A 172 -18.80 -11.84 -2.46
C TYR A 172 -18.81 -10.54 -1.67
N LEU A 173 -19.02 -10.62 -0.35
CA LEU A 173 -19.01 -9.44 0.51
C LEU A 173 -17.63 -8.76 0.50
N CYS A 174 -16.55 -9.53 0.61
CA CYS A 174 -15.19 -9.00 0.51
C CYS A 174 -14.94 -8.32 -0.84
N ALA A 175 -15.42 -8.92 -1.95
CA ALA A 175 -15.27 -8.35 -3.30
C ALA A 175 -16.00 -7.00 -3.44
N GLU A 176 -17.23 -6.88 -2.92
CA GLU A 176 -17.98 -5.63 -2.96
C GLU A 176 -17.30 -4.53 -2.13
N PHE A 177 -16.85 -4.82 -0.90
CA PHE A 177 -16.12 -3.86 -0.09
C PHE A 177 -14.77 -3.48 -0.71
N ALA A 178 -14.03 -4.43 -1.27
CA ALA A 178 -12.77 -4.19 -1.94
C ALA A 178 -12.95 -3.22 -3.11
N ARG A 179 -13.91 -3.49 -3.99
CA ARG A 179 -14.25 -2.63 -5.14
C ARG A 179 -14.63 -1.23 -4.69
N GLU A 180 -15.55 -1.10 -3.74
CA GLU A 180 -16.06 0.18 -3.28
C GLU A 180 -14.97 1.01 -2.60
N THR A 181 -14.10 0.38 -1.79
CA THR A 181 -13.00 1.08 -1.13
C THR A 181 -11.98 1.60 -2.16
N VAL A 182 -11.62 0.79 -3.16
CA VAL A 182 -10.72 1.23 -4.25
C VAL A 182 -11.33 2.40 -5.03
N LEU A 183 -12.61 2.31 -5.40
CA LEU A 183 -13.30 3.41 -6.08
C LEU A 183 -13.35 4.70 -5.25
N GLY A 184 -13.48 4.57 -3.93
CA GLY A 184 -13.40 5.71 -3.01
C GLY A 184 -12.01 6.34 -2.98
N MET A 185 -10.96 5.52 -2.92
CA MET A 185 -9.57 6.00 -2.86
C MET A 185 -9.11 6.65 -4.16
N GLN A 186 -9.42 6.05 -5.30
CA GLN A 186 -8.88 6.49 -6.60
C GLN A 186 -9.77 7.49 -7.32
N GLY A 187 -11.08 7.54 -6.99
CA GLY A 187 -12.02 8.38 -7.74
C GLY A 187 -11.99 8.07 -9.23
N THR A 188 -12.08 9.10 -10.05
CA THR A 188 -12.05 9.01 -11.52
C THR A 188 -10.80 9.62 -12.15
N ASP A 189 -9.99 10.33 -11.36
CA ASP A 189 -8.79 11.03 -11.82
C ASP A 189 -7.76 11.08 -10.66
N LEU A 190 -6.65 10.36 -10.82
CA LEU A 190 -5.58 10.27 -9.82
C LEU A 190 -4.77 11.58 -9.67
N THR A 191 -4.91 12.52 -10.58
CA THR A 191 -4.18 13.80 -10.51
C THR A 191 -4.82 14.79 -9.54
N THR A 192 -6.04 14.50 -9.06
CA THR A 192 -6.77 15.38 -8.15
C THR A 192 -6.21 15.30 -6.72
N PRO A 193 -6.39 16.37 -5.92
CA PRO A 193 -5.83 16.40 -4.56
C PRO A 193 -6.61 15.54 -3.54
N ASP A 194 -7.69 14.87 -3.94
CA ASP A 194 -8.53 14.04 -3.08
C ASP A 194 -8.41 12.54 -3.38
N THR A 195 -7.47 12.15 -4.24
CA THR A 195 -7.30 10.76 -4.68
C THR A 195 -5.88 10.26 -4.45
N VAL A 196 -5.74 8.96 -4.22
CA VAL A 196 -4.46 8.24 -4.12
C VAL A 196 -4.52 6.98 -4.97
N ALA A 197 -3.38 6.46 -5.40
CA ALA A 197 -3.30 5.11 -5.91
C ALA A 197 -3.60 4.12 -4.78
N ALA A 198 -4.48 3.17 -5.04
CA ALA A 198 -4.75 2.06 -4.14
C ALA A 198 -3.82 0.89 -4.47
N GLU A 199 -3.23 0.29 -3.44
CA GLU A 199 -2.40 -0.91 -3.53
C GLU A 199 -3.05 -2.04 -2.72
N PRO A 200 -4.06 -2.74 -3.29
CA PRO A 200 -4.72 -3.86 -2.64
C PRO A 200 -3.73 -4.95 -2.20
N LYS A 201 -3.94 -5.47 -0.99
CA LYS A 201 -3.06 -6.45 -0.37
C LYS A 201 -3.82 -7.52 0.42
N HIS A 202 -3.25 -8.69 0.66
CA HIS A 202 -1.96 -9.19 0.17
C HIS A 202 -2.21 -10.21 -0.94
N TYR A 203 -1.81 -9.93 -2.15
CA TYR A 203 -2.07 -10.78 -3.31
C TYR A 203 -1.16 -12.00 -3.30
N VAL A 204 -1.64 -13.25 -3.10
CA VAL A 204 -2.99 -13.78 -2.85
C VAL A 204 -2.93 -14.99 -1.90
N GLY A 205 -4.06 -15.30 -1.24
CA GLY A 205 -4.21 -16.50 -0.40
C GLY A 205 -3.63 -16.39 1.01
N TYR A 206 -3.26 -15.22 1.45
CA TYR A 206 -2.55 -14.97 2.71
C TYR A 206 -3.41 -15.19 3.96
N GLY A 207 -4.71 -14.95 3.89
CA GLY A 207 -5.64 -15.04 5.03
C GLY A 207 -5.96 -16.46 5.50
N ASN A 208 -5.35 -17.49 4.89
CA ASN A 208 -5.59 -18.90 5.22
C ASN A 208 -4.29 -19.66 5.50
N PRO A 209 -3.44 -19.18 6.43
CA PRO A 209 -2.15 -19.80 6.68
C PRO A 209 -2.26 -21.07 7.54
N VAL A 210 -1.34 -22.01 7.35
CA VAL A 210 -1.23 -23.20 8.18
C VAL A 210 -1.14 -22.81 9.66
N GLY A 211 -2.04 -23.36 10.47
CA GLY A 211 -2.09 -23.14 11.92
C GLY A 211 -2.44 -21.71 12.35
N GLY A 212 -2.90 -20.84 11.43
CA GLY A 212 -3.15 -19.42 11.70
C GLY A 212 -1.87 -18.59 11.83
N LEU A 213 -0.71 -19.15 11.49
CA LEU A 213 0.60 -18.52 11.68
C LEU A 213 0.90 -17.52 10.55
N ASN A 214 1.30 -16.32 10.93
CA ASN A 214 1.69 -15.28 9.96
C ASN A 214 2.83 -15.77 9.05
N CYS A 215 2.75 -15.48 7.75
CA CYS A 215 3.70 -15.88 6.71
C CYS A 215 3.79 -17.40 6.44
N ALA A 216 2.97 -18.24 7.07
CA ALA A 216 2.96 -19.67 6.81
C ALA A 216 2.32 -19.97 5.42
N PRO A 217 2.60 -21.16 4.84
CA PRO A 217 1.96 -21.58 3.60
C PRO A 217 0.43 -21.51 3.67
N CYS A 218 -0.21 -21.21 2.54
CA CYS A 218 -1.67 -21.25 2.44
C CYS A 218 -2.17 -22.68 2.59
N THR A 219 -3.28 -22.88 3.34
CA THR A 219 -3.93 -24.19 3.50
C THR A 219 -4.84 -24.56 2.34
N MET A 220 -5.16 -23.59 1.48
CA MET A 220 -6.01 -23.77 0.30
C MET A 220 -5.16 -24.21 -0.88
N GLY A 221 -5.65 -25.17 -1.63
CA GLY A 221 -5.06 -25.55 -2.91
C GLY A 221 -5.34 -24.50 -3.99
N ARG A 222 -4.65 -24.64 -5.12
CA ARG A 222 -4.79 -23.71 -6.25
C ARG A 222 -6.24 -23.52 -6.71
N HIS A 223 -7.04 -24.60 -6.78
CA HIS A 223 -8.46 -24.51 -7.15
C HIS A 223 -9.22 -23.55 -6.22
N ASP A 224 -9.06 -23.71 -4.92
CA ASP A 224 -9.77 -22.90 -3.93
C ASP A 224 -9.31 -21.43 -3.97
N VAL A 225 -8.02 -21.20 -4.21
CA VAL A 225 -7.48 -19.83 -4.39
C VAL A 225 -8.13 -19.16 -5.61
N PHE A 226 -8.27 -19.89 -6.72
CA PHE A 226 -8.90 -19.38 -7.94
C PHE A 226 -10.40 -19.16 -7.81
N SER A 227 -11.10 -20.01 -7.07
CA SER A 227 -12.56 -19.90 -6.88
C SER A 227 -12.97 -18.92 -5.79
N ASP A 228 -12.15 -18.74 -4.76
CA ASP A 228 -12.54 -18.03 -3.56
C ASP A 228 -11.76 -16.75 -3.32
N CYS A 229 -10.40 -16.79 -3.46
CA CYS A 229 -9.57 -15.64 -3.15
C CYS A 229 -9.43 -14.67 -4.33
N LEU A 230 -9.16 -15.19 -5.54
CA LEU A 230 -8.95 -14.35 -6.73
C LEU A 230 -10.16 -13.49 -7.12
N PRO A 231 -11.42 -13.91 -6.97
CA PRO A 231 -12.56 -13.05 -7.27
C PRO A 231 -12.62 -11.76 -6.44
N VAL A 232 -12.08 -11.77 -5.21
CA VAL A 232 -11.99 -10.55 -4.39
C VAL A 232 -11.00 -9.56 -5.02
N PHE A 233 -9.87 -10.05 -5.52
CA PHE A 233 -8.87 -9.24 -6.20
C PHE A 233 -9.34 -8.83 -7.61
N GLU A 234 -10.05 -9.70 -8.33
CA GLU A 234 -10.66 -9.34 -9.61
C GLU A 234 -11.58 -8.13 -9.48
N ALA A 235 -12.45 -8.12 -8.46
CA ALA A 235 -13.34 -6.99 -8.19
C ALA A 235 -12.56 -5.68 -7.93
N ALA A 236 -11.44 -5.73 -7.23
CA ALA A 236 -10.61 -4.55 -6.99
C ALA A 236 -9.90 -4.06 -8.25
N PHE A 237 -9.34 -4.97 -9.07
CA PHE A 237 -8.53 -4.59 -10.23
C PHE A 237 -9.36 -4.42 -11.51
N ALA A 238 -10.24 -5.35 -11.84
CA ALA A 238 -11.03 -5.28 -13.08
C ALA A 238 -12.18 -4.29 -12.97
N ASP A 239 -12.85 -4.21 -11.83
CA ASP A 239 -14.02 -3.34 -11.62
C ASP A 239 -13.64 -2.03 -10.90
N GLY A 240 -12.90 -2.12 -9.78
CA GLY A 240 -12.43 -0.98 -8.99
C GLY A 240 -11.30 -0.20 -9.64
N LYS A 241 -10.60 -0.79 -10.63
CA LYS A 241 -9.47 -0.19 -11.36
C LYS A 241 -8.26 0.13 -10.46
N ALA A 242 -8.01 -0.69 -9.43
CA ALA A 242 -6.83 -0.55 -8.60
C ALA A 242 -5.55 -0.50 -9.44
N CYS A 243 -4.64 0.39 -9.07
CA CYS A 243 -3.47 0.70 -9.87
C CYS A 243 -2.31 -0.26 -9.63
N ASP A 244 -2.02 -0.55 -8.36
CA ASP A 244 -0.85 -1.29 -7.92
C ASP A 244 -1.27 -2.45 -7.01
N ALA A 245 -0.36 -3.37 -6.71
CA ALA A 245 -0.63 -4.50 -5.83
C ALA A 245 0.57 -4.79 -4.91
N MET A 246 0.29 -5.23 -3.69
CA MET A 246 1.31 -5.80 -2.81
C MET A 246 1.21 -7.32 -2.82
N CYS A 247 2.32 -8.02 -3.16
CA CYS A 247 2.34 -9.48 -3.14
C CYS A 247 2.44 -10.01 -1.70
N SER A 248 1.90 -11.20 -1.46
CA SER A 248 1.87 -11.82 -0.15
C SER A 248 3.13 -12.63 0.18
N TYR A 249 3.29 -12.98 1.46
CA TYR A 249 4.43 -13.78 1.96
C TYR A 249 4.32 -15.28 1.73
N ASN A 250 3.09 -15.79 1.64
CA ASN A 250 2.81 -17.22 1.68
C ASN A 250 3.18 -17.95 0.39
N SER A 251 3.22 -19.27 0.47
CA SER A 251 3.21 -20.14 -0.69
C SER A 251 1.85 -20.79 -0.88
N ILE A 252 1.52 -21.13 -2.13
CA ILE A 252 0.36 -21.92 -2.55
C ILE A 252 0.90 -23.15 -3.24
N ASP A 253 0.49 -24.34 -2.80
CA ASP A 253 1.02 -25.62 -3.34
C ASP A 253 2.56 -25.66 -3.38
N SER A 254 3.20 -25.11 -2.35
CA SER A 254 4.66 -25.00 -2.19
C SER A 254 5.35 -23.99 -3.12
N ILE A 255 4.63 -23.20 -3.91
CA ILE A 255 5.19 -22.12 -4.73
C ILE A 255 4.95 -20.79 -3.99
N PRO A 256 6.00 -20.08 -3.55
CA PRO A 256 5.87 -18.74 -2.98
C PRO A 256 5.25 -17.77 -3.98
N VAL A 257 4.26 -16.99 -3.52
CA VAL A 257 3.55 -16.04 -4.41
C VAL A 257 4.52 -15.01 -5.01
N SER A 258 5.53 -14.58 -4.26
CA SER A 258 6.54 -13.62 -4.73
C SER A 258 7.42 -14.12 -5.91
N MET A 259 7.32 -15.39 -6.28
CA MET A 259 7.96 -15.98 -7.48
C MET A 259 6.98 -16.64 -8.45
N ASP A 260 5.68 -16.57 -8.20
CA ASP A 260 4.66 -17.19 -9.07
C ASP A 260 4.31 -16.26 -10.25
N HIS A 261 4.97 -16.49 -11.40
CA HIS A 261 4.75 -15.72 -12.62
C HIS A 261 3.29 -15.80 -13.11
N GLU A 262 2.63 -16.96 -12.98
CA GLU A 262 1.23 -17.11 -13.41
C GLU A 262 0.32 -16.18 -12.59
N LEU A 263 0.47 -16.16 -11.27
CA LEU A 263 -0.34 -15.29 -10.42
C LEU A 263 0.00 -13.80 -10.63
N LEU A 264 1.27 -13.43 -10.58
CA LEU A 264 1.69 -12.03 -10.62
C LEU A 264 1.64 -11.39 -12.02
N THR A 265 1.79 -12.19 -13.08
CA THR A 265 1.85 -11.68 -14.45
C THR A 265 0.63 -12.10 -15.25
N ASP A 266 0.34 -13.40 -15.39
CA ASP A 266 -0.69 -13.85 -16.32
C ASP A 266 -2.10 -13.55 -15.77
N VAL A 267 -2.35 -13.76 -14.48
CA VAL A 267 -3.64 -13.48 -13.86
C VAL A 267 -3.78 -12.00 -13.53
N LEU A 268 -2.91 -11.46 -12.66
CA LEU A 268 -3.05 -10.10 -12.14
C LEU A 268 -3.03 -9.04 -13.25
N ARG A 269 -2.10 -9.15 -14.18
CA ARG A 269 -1.95 -8.19 -15.29
C ARG A 269 -2.70 -8.62 -16.54
N GLY A 270 -2.58 -9.89 -16.92
CA GLY A 270 -3.15 -10.40 -18.17
C GLY A 270 -4.67 -10.54 -18.12
N GLN A 271 -5.23 -10.99 -16.99
CA GLN A 271 -6.67 -11.20 -16.85
C GLN A 271 -7.35 -10.01 -16.16
N PHE A 272 -6.83 -9.54 -15.01
CA PHE A 272 -7.47 -8.46 -14.26
C PHE A 272 -7.09 -7.06 -14.76
N GLY A 273 -6.05 -6.95 -15.58
CA GLY A 273 -5.69 -5.71 -16.27
C GLY A 273 -4.99 -4.66 -15.39
N MET A 274 -4.36 -5.06 -14.27
CA MET A 274 -3.62 -4.12 -13.40
C MET A 274 -2.52 -3.39 -14.19
N PRO A 275 -2.52 -2.05 -14.23
CA PRO A 275 -1.63 -1.28 -15.09
C PRO A 275 -0.26 -0.97 -14.50
N GLY A 276 -0.17 -0.90 -13.18
CA GLY A 276 1.00 -0.43 -12.45
C GLY A 276 1.96 -1.53 -12.01
N PHE A 277 2.59 -1.34 -10.87
CA PHE A 277 3.63 -2.25 -10.39
C PHE A 277 3.12 -3.18 -9.28
N VAL A 278 3.86 -4.27 -9.05
CA VAL A 278 3.74 -5.10 -7.86
C VAL A 278 4.87 -4.73 -6.91
N ARG A 279 4.51 -4.33 -5.70
CA ARG A 279 5.44 -4.20 -4.59
C ARG A 279 5.54 -5.53 -3.85
N SER A 280 6.72 -5.90 -3.37
CA SER A 280 6.82 -6.95 -2.37
C SER A 280 6.14 -6.51 -1.07
N ASP A 281 5.60 -7.43 -0.28
CA ASP A 281 5.38 -7.13 1.12
C ASP A 281 6.73 -7.11 1.86
N LEU A 282 6.77 -6.57 3.08
CA LEU A 282 8.00 -6.40 3.87
C LEU A 282 8.83 -7.68 3.89
N THR A 283 9.96 -7.69 3.19
CA THR A 283 10.85 -8.84 3.06
C THR A 283 10.28 -10.07 2.32
N ALA A 284 9.21 -9.94 1.50
CA ALA A 284 8.59 -11.10 0.84
C ALA A 284 9.50 -11.77 -0.20
N VAL A 285 10.34 -10.99 -0.91
CA VAL A 285 11.34 -11.54 -1.85
C VAL A 285 12.51 -12.17 -1.10
N SER A 286 12.99 -11.56 0.00
CA SER A 286 14.09 -12.16 0.78
C SER A 286 13.69 -13.50 1.40
N ARG A 287 12.39 -13.70 1.65
CA ARG A 287 11.87 -14.98 2.15
C ARG A 287 12.01 -16.15 1.17
N LEU A 288 12.22 -15.91 -0.09
CA LEU A 288 12.58 -16.96 -1.04
C LEU A 288 13.90 -17.62 -0.64
N TYR A 289 14.81 -16.86 -0.03
CA TYR A 289 16.12 -17.31 0.45
C TYR A 289 16.08 -17.84 1.89
N ASP A 290 15.57 -17.05 2.84
CA ASP A 290 15.75 -17.31 4.28
C ASP A 290 14.55 -17.99 4.97
N TRP A 291 13.41 -18.13 4.31
CA TRP A 291 12.19 -18.73 4.84
C TRP A 291 11.66 -19.91 4.03
N HIS A 292 11.46 -19.70 2.72
CA HIS A 292 10.99 -20.77 1.82
C HIS A 292 12.09 -21.70 1.35
N PHE A 293 13.36 -21.28 1.47
CA PHE A 293 14.55 -22.04 1.05
C PHE A 293 14.48 -22.52 -0.42
N ILE A 294 13.96 -21.67 -1.28
CA ILE A 294 13.87 -21.91 -2.73
C ILE A 294 15.13 -21.38 -3.44
N ALA A 295 15.57 -20.18 -3.06
CA ALA A 295 16.78 -19.57 -3.58
C ALA A 295 17.99 -19.96 -2.72
N GLU A 296 19.14 -20.20 -3.37
CA GLU A 296 20.39 -20.49 -2.68
C GLU A 296 21.15 -19.23 -2.27
N THR A 297 20.85 -18.08 -2.90
CA THR A 297 21.48 -16.78 -2.66
C THR A 297 20.47 -15.63 -2.68
N PRO A 298 20.78 -14.50 -2.02
CA PRO A 298 20.00 -13.27 -2.16
C PRO A 298 19.82 -12.83 -3.61
N GLU A 299 20.87 -12.94 -4.42
CA GLU A 299 20.83 -12.59 -5.85
C GLU A 299 19.83 -13.44 -6.64
N GLU A 300 19.77 -14.74 -6.35
CA GLU A 300 18.80 -15.64 -6.96
C GLU A 300 17.37 -15.31 -6.53
N ALA A 301 17.14 -14.98 -5.26
CA ALA A 301 15.85 -14.56 -4.76
C ALA A 301 15.36 -13.29 -5.49
N ILE A 302 16.23 -12.30 -5.66
CA ILE A 302 15.97 -11.05 -6.39
C ILE A 302 15.59 -11.36 -7.85
N ARG A 303 16.35 -12.22 -8.52
CA ARG A 303 16.08 -12.63 -9.91
C ARG A 303 14.71 -13.28 -10.02
N LEU A 304 14.41 -14.27 -9.17
CA LEU A 304 13.13 -14.98 -9.19
C LEU A 304 11.94 -14.04 -8.99
N GLY A 305 12.03 -13.10 -8.03
CA GLY A 305 10.98 -12.13 -7.78
C GLY A 305 10.75 -11.19 -8.98
N LEU A 306 11.81 -10.61 -9.54
CA LEU A 306 11.72 -9.70 -10.68
C LEU A 306 11.18 -10.42 -11.93
N GLU A 307 11.66 -11.65 -12.21
CA GLU A 307 11.21 -12.45 -13.36
C GLU A 307 9.74 -12.89 -13.22
N ALA A 308 9.24 -13.07 -11.99
CA ALA A 308 7.83 -13.37 -11.75
C ALA A 308 6.92 -12.16 -11.91
N GLY A 309 7.45 -10.94 -11.71
CA GLY A 309 6.68 -9.72 -11.89
C GLY A 309 6.55 -8.86 -10.63
N VAL A 310 7.34 -9.10 -9.58
CA VAL A 310 7.59 -8.12 -8.51
C VAL A 310 8.47 -7.02 -9.09
N ASP A 311 8.05 -5.77 -9.01
CA ASP A 311 8.70 -4.64 -9.67
C ASP A 311 9.45 -3.72 -8.70
N LEU A 312 9.05 -3.71 -7.43
CA LEU A 312 9.55 -2.79 -6.40
C LEU A 312 9.71 -3.52 -5.07
N GLN A 313 10.90 -3.48 -4.47
CA GLN A 313 11.10 -4.06 -3.15
C GLN A 313 10.53 -3.19 -2.03
N LEU A 314 10.01 -3.86 -0.97
CA LEU A 314 9.70 -3.24 0.32
C LEU A 314 10.68 -3.77 1.36
N TYR A 315 11.89 -3.21 1.38
CA TYR A 315 12.98 -3.53 2.31
C TYR A 315 13.37 -5.02 2.36
N ASP A 316 13.29 -5.71 1.21
CA ASP A 316 13.67 -7.12 1.11
C ASP A 316 15.15 -7.33 1.42
N PHE A 317 15.98 -6.47 0.86
CA PHE A 317 17.42 -6.48 1.06
C PHE A 317 17.93 -5.06 1.31
N PRO A 318 19.10 -4.90 1.96
CA PRO A 318 19.78 -3.61 2.00
C PRO A 318 19.94 -3.03 0.61
N HIS A 319 19.80 -1.71 0.46
CA HIS A 319 19.83 -1.02 -0.84
C HIS A 319 21.03 -1.39 -1.70
N ASP A 320 22.22 -1.46 -1.10
CA ASP A 320 23.44 -1.81 -1.81
C ASP A 320 23.48 -3.28 -2.27
N VAL A 321 22.85 -4.19 -1.52
CA VAL A 321 22.70 -5.61 -1.91
C VAL A 321 21.76 -5.73 -3.10
N TRP A 322 20.58 -5.08 -3.04
CA TRP A 322 19.60 -5.06 -4.12
C TRP A 322 20.21 -4.51 -5.42
N GLN A 323 20.85 -3.36 -5.32
CA GLN A 323 21.43 -2.66 -6.48
C GLN A 323 22.58 -3.44 -7.11
N LYS A 324 23.53 -3.95 -6.31
CA LYS A 324 24.67 -4.74 -6.79
C LYS A 324 24.23 -6.06 -7.42
N ALA A 325 23.26 -6.74 -6.82
CA ALA A 325 22.72 -7.99 -7.34
C ALA A 325 22.08 -7.80 -8.72
N ILE A 326 21.20 -6.80 -8.89
CA ILE A 326 20.58 -6.53 -10.19
C ILE A 326 21.62 -6.13 -11.23
N ALA A 327 22.55 -5.27 -10.88
CA ALA A 327 23.63 -4.89 -11.80
C ALA A 327 24.43 -6.10 -12.29
N HIS A 328 24.85 -6.98 -11.36
CA HIS A 328 25.59 -8.21 -11.70
C HIS A 328 24.75 -9.18 -12.53
N LEU A 329 23.47 -9.37 -12.19
CA LEU A 329 22.55 -10.23 -12.97
C LEU A 329 22.40 -9.77 -14.43
N ILE A 330 22.34 -8.47 -14.66
CA ILE A 330 22.26 -7.87 -16.00
C ILE A 330 23.62 -8.00 -16.72
N GLU A 331 24.72 -7.63 -16.07
CA GLU A 331 26.07 -7.64 -16.65
C GLU A 331 26.55 -9.06 -17.00
N SER A 332 26.23 -10.04 -16.17
CA SER A 332 26.53 -11.45 -16.41
C SER A 332 25.62 -12.11 -17.46
N GLY A 333 24.49 -11.46 -17.80
CA GLY A 333 23.47 -12.04 -18.67
C GLY A 333 22.60 -13.10 -17.99
N SER A 334 22.65 -13.22 -16.66
CA SER A 334 21.81 -14.14 -15.87
C SER A 334 20.37 -13.68 -15.77
N MET A 335 20.11 -12.37 -15.96
CA MET A 335 18.79 -11.79 -16.12
C MET A 335 18.78 -10.87 -17.35
N LYS A 336 17.69 -10.87 -18.11
CA LYS A 336 17.55 -10.00 -19.27
C LYS A 336 17.28 -8.55 -18.84
N MET A 337 17.90 -7.58 -19.54
CA MET A 337 17.61 -6.15 -19.35
C MET A 337 16.12 -5.84 -19.47
N SER A 338 15.37 -6.57 -20.30
CA SER A 338 13.93 -6.36 -20.47
C SER A 338 13.10 -6.61 -19.18
N VAL A 339 13.59 -7.42 -18.25
CA VAL A 339 12.94 -7.64 -16.95
C VAL A 339 13.02 -6.35 -16.13
N LEU A 340 14.22 -5.79 -15.96
CA LEU A 340 14.43 -4.52 -15.27
C LEU A 340 13.70 -3.36 -15.97
N ASP A 341 13.77 -3.30 -17.31
CA ASP A 341 13.07 -2.26 -18.07
C ASP A 341 11.55 -2.32 -17.87
N THR A 342 10.98 -3.51 -17.72
CA THR A 342 9.57 -3.71 -17.48
C THR A 342 9.19 -3.22 -16.07
N ALA A 343 9.95 -3.60 -15.05
CA ALA A 343 9.73 -3.15 -13.67
C ALA A 343 9.82 -1.62 -13.56
N CYS A 344 10.91 -1.04 -14.06
CA CYS A 344 11.13 0.40 -14.08
C CYS A 344 9.98 1.13 -14.81
N ARG A 345 9.56 0.67 -15.99
CA ARG A 345 8.46 1.25 -16.78
C ARG A 345 7.15 1.29 -16.00
N ARG A 346 6.84 0.25 -15.23
CA ARG A 346 5.61 0.17 -14.43
C ARG A 346 5.61 1.19 -13.30
N VAL A 347 6.71 1.33 -12.59
CA VAL A 347 6.86 2.36 -11.55
C VAL A 347 6.75 3.77 -12.13
N LEU A 348 7.44 4.04 -13.25
CA LEU A 348 7.35 5.34 -13.92
C LEU A 348 5.93 5.64 -14.41
N ARG A 349 5.19 4.64 -14.92
CA ARG A 349 3.80 4.81 -15.35
C ARG A 349 2.93 5.37 -14.24
N MET A 350 3.11 4.88 -13.01
CA MET A 350 2.34 5.38 -11.86
C MET A 350 2.71 6.80 -11.50
N LYS A 351 3.99 7.17 -11.57
CA LYS A 351 4.41 8.57 -11.35
C LYS A 351 3.78 9.53 -12.37
N PHE A 352 3.64 9.10 -13.63
CA PHE A 352 2.94 9.87 -14.67
C PHE A 352 1.43 9.90 -14.44
N ALA A 353 0.80 8.76 -14.11
CA ALA A 353 -0.64 8.66 -13.87
C ALA A 353 -1.11 9.52 -12.71
N LEU A 354 -0.28 9.67 -11.68
CA LEU A 354 -0.50 10.53 -10.52
C LEU A 354 -0.21 12.02 -10.79
N GLY A 355 0.24 12.38 -12.00
CA GLY A 355 0.56 13.76 -12.39
C GLY A 355 1.78 14.34 -11.67
N LEU A 356 2.70 13.50 -11.16
CA LEU A 356 3.82 13.97 -10.33
C LEU A 356 4.86 14.76 -11.13
N PHE A 357 4.93 14.59 -12.45
CA PHE A 357 5.83 15.37 -13.30
C PHE A 357 5.30 16.79 -13.54
N GLU A 358 3.99 17.00 -13.47
CA GLU A 358 3.31 18.30 -13.62
C GLU A 358 3.11 18.99 -12.26
N ASN A 359 2.68 18.23 -11.25
CA ASN A 359 2.32 18.73 -9.92
C ASN A 359 2.99 17.89 -8.81
N PRO A 360 4.32 18.01 -8.63
CA PRO A 360 5.05 17.17 -7.67
C PRO A 360 4.81 17.56 -6.20
N TYR A 361 4.29 18.75 -5.94
CA TYR A 361 4.18 19.32 -4.58
C TYR A 361 2.74 19.31 -4.05
N THR A 362 2.61 19.21 -2.73
CA THR A 362 1.35 19.28 -1.99
C THR A 362 1.15 20.65 -1.36
N ASP A 363 -0.10 21.13 -1.29
CA ASP A 363 -0.45 22.35 -0.52
C ASP A 363 -0.24 22.07 0.98
N GLU A 364 0.78 22.71 1.56
CA GLU A 364 1.21 22.52 2.95
C GLU A 364 0.13 22.89 3.99
N LYS A 365 -0.84 23.70 3.60
CA LYS A 365 -1.92 24.18 4.49
C LYS A 365 -3.18 23.32 4.40
N ARG A 366 -3.21 22.38 3.47
CA ARG A 366 -4.41 21.56 3.23
C ARG A 366 -4.64 20.59 4.38
N ALA A 367 -3.59 19.99 4.94
CA ALA A 367 -3.67 19.04 6.04
C ALA A 367 -4.42 19.61 7.26
N ASP A 368 -4.19 20.88 7.60
CA ASP A 368 -4.86 21.55 8.73
C ASP A 368 -6.39 21.62 8.58
N LYS A 369 -6.91 21.52 7.37
CA LYS A 369 -8.34 21.61 7.06
C LYS A 369 -9.00 20.25 6.86
N ILE A 370 -8.24 19.27 6.36
CA ILE A 370 -8.77 17.99 5.90
C ILE A 370 -8.63 16.91 6.98
N LEU A 371 -7.49 16.88 7.71
CA LEU A 371 -7.31 15.89 8.77
C LEU A 371 -8.39 16.04 9.84
N ARG A 372 -9.14 14.94 10.08
CA ARG A 372 -10.22 14.88 11.06
C ARG A 372 -11.27 15.99 10.89
N CYS A 373 -11.55 16.38 9.66
CA CYS A 373 -12.64 17.32 9.41
C CYS A 373 -13.99 16.72 9.88
N PRO A 374 -15.01 17.54 10.16
CA PRO A 374 -16.29 17.07 10.67
C PRO A 374 -16.93 15.97 9.80
N GLU A 375 -16.77 16.05 8.50
CA GLU A 375 -17.30 15.09 7.54
C GLU A 375 -16.66 13.71 7.72
N HIS A 376 -15.32 13.65 7.87
CA HIS A 376 -14.59 12.40 8.08
C HIS A 376 -14.93 11.77 9.44
N LEU A 377 -15.05 12.59 10.48
CA LEU A 377 -15.46 12.11 11.82
C LEU A 377 -16.90 11.58 11.84
N THR A 378 -17.80 12.22 11.09
CA THR A 378 -19.18 11.74 10.93
C THR A 378 -19.22 10.40 10.18
N THR A 379 -18.41 10.22 9.16
CA THR A 379 -18.27 8.93 8.45
C THR A 379 -17.74 7.85 9.40
N ALA A 380 -16.73 8.17 10.22
CA ALA A 380 -16.17 7.20 11.18
C ALA A 380 -17.21 6.80 12.24
N GLU A 381 -17.98 7.75 12.77
CA GLU A 381 -19.08 7.51 13.71
C GLU A 381 -20.17 6.63 13.08
N LYS A 382 -20.61 6.96 11.85
CA LYS A 382 -21.60 6.21 11.09
C LYS A 382 -21.16 4.75 10.90
N ILE A 383 -19.90 4.51 10.53
CA ILE A 383 -19.36 3.16 10.35
C ILE A 383 -19.34 2.43 11.72
N ALA A 384 -18.91 3.10 12.80
CA ALA A 384 -18.87 2.52 14.12
C ALA A 384 -20.27 2.11 14.61
N GLU A 385 -21.29 2.95 14.41
CA GLU A 385 -22.67 2.61 14.73
C GLU A 385 -23.18 1.40 13.93
N LYS A 386 -22.89 1.37 12.62
CA LYS A 386 -23.31 0.30 11.70
C LYS A 386 -22.58 -1.03 11.94
N SER A 387 -21.39 -0.99 12.55
CA SER A 387 -20.63 -2.20 12.90
C SER A 387 -21.23 -2.99 14.08
N ILE A 388 -22.17 -2.40 14.81
CA ILE A 388 -22.77 -3.01 16.00
C ILE A 388 -23.89 -3.97 15.58
N VAL A 389 -23.69 -5.27 15.81
CA VAL A 389 -24.64 -6.33 15.44
C VAL A 389 -25.46 -6.77 16.66
N LEU A 390 -26.80 -6.65 16.57
CA LEU A 390 -27.71 -7.15 17.59
C LEU A 390 -27.94 -8.65 17.42
N LEU A 391 -27.23 -9.48 18.18
CA LEU A 391 -27.33 -10.93 18.11
C LEU A 391 -28.57 -11.48 18.81
N LYS A 392 -28.99 -10.86 19.92
CA LYS A 392 -30.16 -11.25 20.74
C LYS A 392 -30.72 -10.07 21.50
N ASN A 393 -32.03 -9.95 21.56
CA ASN A 393 -32.71 -8.94 22.37
C ASN A 393 -34.03 -9.52 22.96
N ASP A 394 -34.09 -9.65 24.26
CA ASP A 394 -35.27 -10.11 24.98
C ASP A 394 -36.16 -8.93 25.44
N GLY A 395 -36.14 -7.81 24.71
CA GLY A 395 -36.94 -6.61 24.99
C GLY A 395 -36.23 -5.57 25.88
N LEU A 396 -34.93 -5.74 26.16
CA LEU A 396 -34.14 -4.75 26.88
C LEU A 396 -33.80 -3.52 26.03
N LEU A 397 -33.52 -3.74 24.76
CA LEU A 397 -33.18 -2.68 23.79
C LEU A 397 -34.43 -2.28 22.97
N PRO A 398 -34.60 -0.97 22.68
CA PRO A 398 -33.80 0.16 23.11
C PRO A 398 -33.88 0.40 24.61
N ILE A 399 -32.76 0.82 25.21
CA ILE A 399 -32.70 1.15 26.64
C ILE A 399 -33.70 2.28 26.97
N ARG A 400 -34.44 2.11 28.04
CA ARG A 400 -35.40 3.12 28.52
C ARG A 400 -34.67 4.41 28.92
N LYS A 401 -35.19 5.56 28.48
CA LYS A 401 -34.60 6.88 28.74
C LYS A 401 -34.69 7.35 30.18
N ASP A 402 -35.50 6.69 31.03
CA ASP A 402 -35.74 7.02 32.42
C ASP A 402 -34.85 6.27 33.41
N LEU A 403 -33.83 5.55 32.92
CA LEU A 403 -32.84 4.89 33.77
C LEU A 403 -32.05 5.93 34.59
N ARG A 404 -31.80 5.62 35.86
CA ARG A 404 -31.01 6.49 36.75
C ARG A 404 -29.50 6.28 36.61
N SER A 405 -29.11 5.11 36.21
CA SER A 405 -27.70 4.76 36.05
C SER A 405 -27.54 3.59 35.09
N VAL A 406 -26.40 3.54 34.44
CA VAL A 406 -25.92 2.42 33.60
C VAL A 406 -24.50 2.09 34.05
N ALA A 407 -24.20 0.81 34.23
CA ALA A 407 -22.84 0.33 34.47
C ALA A 407 -22.23 -0.15 33.16
N VAL A 408 -21.07 0.38 32.80
CA VAL A 408 -20.25 -0.10 31.68
C VAL A 408 -19.12 -0.94 32.28
N ILE A 409 -19.07 -2.23 31.93
CA ILE A 409 -18.18 -3.20 32.57
C ILE A 409 -17.44 -3.99 31.50
N GLY A 410 -16.13 -4.15 31.66
CA GLY A 410 -15.28 -4.95 30.80
C GLY A 410 -13.91 -4.31 30.57
N PRO A 411 -12.98 -5.02 29.92
CA PRO A 411 -11.62 -4.51 29.68
C PRO A 411 -11.59 -3.19 28.87
N ALA A 412 -12.57 -2.99 27.98
CA ALA A 412 -12.69 -1.79 27.15
C ALA A 412 -13.68 -0.74 27.72
N ALA A 413 -14.10 -0.85 29.01
CA ALA A 413 -15.12 0.04 29.59
C ALA A 413 -14.65 1.51 29.67
N ASP A 414 -13.37 1.74 29.85
CA ASP A 414 -12.73 3.07 29.99
C ASP A 414 -11.48 3.26 29.11
N THR A 415 -11.23 2.31 28.19
CA THR A 415 -10.09 2.37 27.28
C THR A 415 -10.54 2.24 25.83
N VAL A 416 -9.84 2.92 24.93
CA VAL A 416 -10.06 2.79 23.48
C VAL A 416 -9.01 1.84 22.91
N SER A 417 -9.47 0.76 22.25
CA SER A 417 -8.61 -0.11 21.47
C SER A 417 -8.72 0.29 19.99
N TYR A 418 -7.63 0.78 19.42
CA TYR A 418 -7.62 1.24 18.06
C TYR A 418 -7.32 0.13 17.03
N GLY A 419 -6.79 -1.02 17.46
CA GLY A 419 -6.31 -2.09 16.60
C GLY A 419 -4.95 -1.78 15.94
N ASP A 420 -4.51 -2.67 15.07
CA ASP A 420 -3.27 -2.50 14.32
C ASP A 420 -3.37 -1.37 13.29
N TYR A 421 -2.22 -0.95 12.77
CA TYR A 421 -2.08 0.12 11.76
C TYR A 421 -2.74 1.45 12.17
N THR A 422 -2.78 1.72 13.46
CA THR A 422 -3.21 3.03 13.98
C THR A 422 -2.04 3.79 14.59
N GLU A 423 -1.81 5.02 14.14
CA GLU A 423 -0.85 5.90 14.81
C GLU A 423 -1.48 6.43 16.09
N THR A 424 -1.00 5.95 17.23
CA THR A 424 -1.52 6.31 18.57
C THR A 424 -0.69 7.35 19.29
N ARG A 425 0.49 7.70 18.76
CA ARG A 425 1.37 8.71 19.37
C ARG A 425 0.69 10.07 19.38
N GLY A 426 0.57 10.66 20.56
CA GLY A 426 -0.09 11.96 20.73
C GLY A 426 -1.62 11.95 20.78
N ARG A 427 -2.28 10.79 20.74
CA ARG A 427 -3.72 10.64 21.04
C ARG A 427 -3.89 10.47 22.57
N LYS A 428 -4.58 11.42 23.20
CA LYS A 428 -4.98 11.35 24.62
C LYS A 428 -6.45 10.98 24.70
#